data_d33348552d50f7bcb71dedc128fcd668
#
_entry.id   d33348552d50f7bcb71dedc128fcd668
#
_cell.length_a   1.000
_cell.length_b   1.000
_cell.length_c   1.000
_cell.angle_alpha   90.00
_cell.angle_beta   90.00
_cell.angle_gamma   90.00
#
_symmetry.space_group_name_H-M   'P 1'
#
loop_
_entity.id
_entity.type
_entity.pdbx_description
1 polymer ?
#
loop_
_entity_poly.entity_id
_entity_poly.type
_entity_poly.pdbx_seq_one_letter_code
_entity_poly.pdbx_strand_id
1 'polypeptide(L)'
;MLHFPVLLEESIGFLVDNKSGSFLDCTFGRGGHSKSILKTITDQGELTAFDKDPDAVEYADNSIKDPRFKIIHKSFNEIDSIFKARSLDGILFDLGTCSTHFDDKSRGFSFQDTGPLDMRFNFNTGYPVSEWINTTNEKDLVDVLFKYGQEKNARSIAKAICISRKESSIAVSYTHLRAHET
;
A
#
# COMPACT_ATOMS: atom_id res chain seq x y z
N MET A 1 -4.89 -10.36 -14.55
CA MET A 1 -5.23 -11.49 -13.64
C MET A 1 -6.25 -10.98 -12.62
N LEU A 2 -7.33 -11.72 -12.35
CA LEU A 2 -8.28 -11.32 -11.29
C LEU A 2 -7.58 -11.53 -9.94
N HIS A 3 -7.31 -10.44 -9.23
CA HIS A 3 -6.74 -10.48 -7.89
C HIS A 3 -7.85 -10.88 -6.91
N PHE A 4 -7.71 -12.04 -6.28
CA PHE A 4 -8.59 -12.43 -5.18
C PHE A 4 -8.01 -11.87 -3.88
N PRO A 5 -8.81 -11.12 -3.10
CA PRO A 5 -8.38 -10.63 -1.79
C PRO A 5 -8.03 -11.80 -0.86
N VAL A 6 -7.01 -11.63 -0.04
CA VAL A 6 -6.59 -12.64 0.94
C VAL A 6 -7.64 -12.76 2.04
N LEU A 7 -8.02 -14.00 2.41
CA LEU A 7 -8.97 -14.30 3.49
C LEU A 7 -10.29 -13.51 3.39
N LEU A 8 -10.81 -13.34 2.17
CA LEU A 8 -11.97 -12.46 1.91
C LEU A 8 -13.19 -12.84 2.75
N GLU A 9 -13.59 -14.11 2.72
CA GLU A 9 -14.80 -14.57 3.41
C GLU A 9 -14.66 -14.48 4.93
N GLU A 10 -13.51 -14.87 5.45
CA GLU A 10 -13.19 -14.81 6.88
C GLU A 10 -13.18 -13.35 7.36
N SER A 11 -12.53 -12.46 6.61
CA SER A 11 -12.45 -11.04 6.96
C SER A 11 -13.83 -10.40 7.02
N ILE A 12 -14.69 -10.68 6.04
CA ILE A 12 -16.06 -10.15 6.01
C ILE A 12 -16.90 -10.75 7.13
N GLY A 13 -16.75 -12.06 7.40
CA GLY A 13 -17.47 -12.74 8.47
C GLY A 13 -17.18 -12.20 9.86
N PHE A 14 -15.93 -11.77 10.11
CA PHE A 14 -15.56 -11.13 11.39
C PHE A 14 -15.90 -9.63 11.41
N LEU A 15 -15.81 -8.93 10.27
CA LEU A 15 -15.99 -7.50 10.21
C LEU A 15 -17.45 -7.09 10.33
N VAL A 16 -18.35 -7.77 9.61
CA VAL A 16 -19.75 -7.35 9.43
C VAL A 16 -20.67 -8.14 10.36
N ASP A 17 -20.62 -7.83 11.65
CA ASP A 17 -21.55 -8.35 12.65
C ASP A 17 -22.90 -7.60 12.57
N ASN A 18 -22.89 -6.28 12.55
CA ASN A 18 -24.06 -5.43 12.35
C ASN A 18 -24.20 -5.01 10.87
N LYS A 19 -25.05 -5.69 10.10
CA LYS A 19 -25.22 -5.41 8.66
C LYS A 19 -25.75 -4.01 8.32
N SER A 20 -26.29 -3.27 9.29
CA SER A 20 -26.77 -1.89 9.13
C SER A 20 -25.79 -0.87 9.70
N GLY A 21 -24.57 -1.29 10.04
CA GLY A 21 -23.53 -0.49 10.64
C GLY A 21 -22.72 0.35 9.64
N SER A 22 -21.80 1.11 10.20
CA SER A 22 -20.83 1.93 9.45
C SER A 22 -19.46 1.26 9.45
N PHE A 23 -18.90 1.06 8.25
CA PHE A 23 -17.63 0.35 8.05
C PHE A 23 -16.59 1.23 7.38
N LEU A 24 -15.33 0.95 7.67
CA LEU A 24 -14.18 1.59 7.03
C LEU A 24 -13.22 0.52 6.46
N ASP A 25 -12.98 0.60 5.15
CA ASP A 25 -11.88 -0.11 4.49
C ASP A 25 -10.69 0.86 4.35
N CYS A 26 -9.63 0.65 5.12
CA CYS A 26 -8.46 1.53 5.17
C CYS A 26 -7.50 1.37 3.99
N THR A 27 -7.72 0.36 3.14
CA THR A 27 -6.80 -0.12 2.10
C THR A 27 -7.59 -0.61 0.89
N PHE A 28 -8.27 0.31 0.21
CA PHE A 28 -9.20 -0.03 -0.87
C PHE A 28 -8.58 -0.86 -2.00
N GLY A 29 -7.38 -0.47 -2.48
CA GLY A 29 -6.66 -1.14 -3.55
C GLY A 29 -7.47 -1.25 -4.84
N ARG A 30 -8.01 -2.44 -5.14
CA ARG A 30 -8.95 -2.70 -6.26
C ARG A 30 -10.36 -3.05 -5.80
N GLY A 31 -10.65 -2.81 -4.54
CA GLY A 31 -12.00 -2.87 -3.96
C GLY A 31 -12.56 -4.27 -3.78
N GLY A 32 -11.71 -5.27 -3.66
CA GLY A 32 -12.16 -6.65 -3.46
C GLY A 32 -12.94 -6.82 -2.16
N HIS A 33 -12.35 -6.38 -1.03
CA HIS A 33 -13.01 -6.38 0.27
C HIS A 33 -14.21 -5.42 0.29
N SER A 34 -14.04 -4.18 -0.18
CA SER A 34 -15.12 -3.18 -0.25
C SER A 34 -16.35 -3.68 -1.00
N LYS A 35 -16.17 -4.32 -2.15
CA LYS A 35 -17.29 -4.92 -2.91
C LYS A 35 -17.99 -6.06 -2.16
N SER A 36 -17.24 -6.83 -1.37
CA SER A 36 -17.80 -7.90 -0.55
C SER A 36 -18.54 -7.36 0.68
N ILE A 37 -18.03 -6.30 1.32
CA ILE A 37 -18.74 -5.59 2.39
C ILE A 37 -20.08 -5.07 1.86
N LEU A 38 -20.09 -4.36 0.72
CA LEU A 38 -21.32 -3.81 0.11
C LEU A 38 -22.37 -4.87 -0.24
N LYS A 39 -21.94 -6.09 -0.60
CA LYS A 39 -22.86 -7.23 -0.82
C LYS A 39 -23.45 -7.77 0.47
N THR A 40 -22.80 -7.55 1.61
CA THR A 40 -23.17 -8.15 2.90
C THR A 40 -24.02 -7.21 3.75
N ILE A 41 -23.77 -5.88 3.67
CA ILE A 41 -24.50 -4.86 4.43
C ILE A 41 -25.90 -4.60 3.83
N THR A 42 -26.83 -4.15 4.67
CA THR A 42 -28.19 -3.76 4.24
C THR A 42 -28.20 -2.37 3.59
N ASP A 43 -29.36 -1.94 3.08
CA ASP A 43 -29.54 -0.59 2.51
C ASP A 43 -29.32 0.54 3.53
N GLN A 44 -29.30 0.23 4.82
CA GLN A 44 -29.02 1.18 5.92
C GLN A 44 -27.55 1.17 6.34
N GLY A 45 -26.76 0.20 5.89
CA GLY A 45 -25.32 0.13 6.19
C GLY A 45 -24.54 1.09 5.29
N GLU A 46 -23.41 1.57 5.77
CA GLU A 46 -22.52 2.48 5.05
C GLU A 46 -21.10 1.95 5.01
N LEU A 47 -20.41 2.16 3.89
CA LEU A 47 -19.00 1.85 3.72
C LEU A 47 -18.24 3.08 3.24
N THR A 48 -17.30 3.52 4.05
CA THR A 48 -16.25 4.44 3.61
C THR A 48 -14.98 3.63 3.30
N ALA A 49 -14.29 3.97 2.23
CA ALA A 49 -12.97 3.42 1.96
C ALA A 49 -11.93 4.54 1.90
N PHE A 50 -10.72 4.21 2.31
CA PHE A 50 -9.53 5.05 2.17
C PHE A 50 -8.54 4.37 1.24
N ASP A 51 -7.87 5.16 0.44
CA ASP A 51 -6.60 4.80 -0.14
C ASP A 51 -5.72 6.03 -0.28
N LYS A 52 -4.42 5.86 -0.13
CA LYS A 52 -3.45 6.92 -0.36
C LYS A 52 -2.91 6.93 -1.79
N ASP A 53 -3.19 5.87 -2.57
CA ASP A 53 -2.86 5.77 -3.98
C ASP A 53 -3.95 6.47 -4.82
N PRO A 54 -3.62 7.55 -5.57
CA PRO A 54 -4.60 8.23 -6.41
C PRO A 54 -5.21 7.32 -7.48
N ASP A 55 -4.45 6.33 -8.00
CA ASP A 55 -4.96 5.39 -9.01
C ASP A 55 -6.03 4.45 -8.42
N ALA A 56 -5.89 4.09 -7.14
CA ALA A 56 -6.91 3.30 -6.43
C ALA A 56 -8.19 4.12 -6.21
N VAL A 57 -8.05 5.40 -5.87
CA VAL A 57 -9.20 6.30 -5.69
C VAL A 57 -9.95 6.52 -7.00
N GLU A 58 -9.24 6.81 -8.10
CA GLU A 58 -9.85 6.95 -9.42
C GLU A 58 -10.55 5.65 -9.86
N TYR A 59 -9.93 4.51 -9.62
CA TYR A 59 -10.54 3.21 -9.89
C TYR A 59 -11.83 3.00 -9.09
N ALA A 60 -11.85 3.38 -7.80
CA ALA A 60 -13.03 3.28 -6.95
C ALA A 60 -14.19 4.11 -7.50
N ASP A 61 -13.94 5.38 -7.81
CA ASP A 61 -14.93 6.31 -8.37
C ASP A 61 -15.52 5.80 -9.68
N ASN A 62 -14.72 5.11 -10.50
CA ASN A 62 -15.17 4.57 -11.77
C ASN A 62 -15.91 3.23 -11.63
N SER A 63 -15.53 2.38 -10.67
CA SER A 63 -15.96 0.98 -10.60
C SER A 63 -17.11 0.70 -9.61
N ILE A 64 -17.33 1.56 -8.62
CA ILE A 64 -18.39 1.39 -7.61
C ILE A 64 -19.36 2.55 -7.68
N LYS A 65 -20.62 2.25 -8.03
CA LYS A 65 -21.74 3.22 -8.13
C LYS A 65 -22.84 2.94 -7.10
N ASP A 66 -22.45 2.45 -5.94
CA ASP A 66 -23.35 2.15 -4.83
C ASP A 66 -23.52 3.40 -3.95
N PRO A 67 -24.76 3.87 -3.66
CA PRO A 67 -24.98 5.08 -2.83
C PRO A 67 -24.50 4.93 -1.38
N ARG A 68 -24.31 3.70 -0.90
CA ARG A 68 -23.79 3.39 0.44
C ARG A 68 -22.26 3.49 0.52
N PHE A 69 -21.58 3.67 -0.62
CA PHE A 69 -20.12 3.67 -0.75
C PHE A 69 -19.58 5.07 -0.90
N LYS A 70 -18.47 5.35 -0.19
CA LYS A 70 -17.69 6.57 -0.36
C LYS A 70 -16.21 6.24 -0.34
N ILE A 71 -15.44 6.72 -1.33
CA ILE A 71 -13.98 6.69 -1.33
C ILE A 71 -13.42 8.05 -0.90
N ILE A 72 -12.35 8.05 -0.11
CA ILE A 72 -11.64 9.26 0.31
C ILE A 72 -10.14 9.05 0.08
N HIS A 73 -9.52 9.97 -0.66
CA HIS A 73 -8.07 9.98 -0.88
C HIS A 73 -7.35 10.38 0.41
N LYS A 74 -7.11 9.40 1.27
CA LYS A 74 -6.53 9.59 2.61
C LYS A 74 -5.69 8.37 3.01
N SER A 75 -4.73 8.61 3.89
CA SER A 75 -4.05 7.54 4.59
C SER A 75 -4.84 7.14 5.84
N PHE A 76 -4.76 5.87 6.23
CA PHE A 76 -5.41 5.40 7.46
C PHE A 76 -4.90 6.07 8.75
N ASN A 77 -3.74 6.71 8.72
CA ASN A 77 -3.26 7.51 9.87
C ASN A 77 -4.06 8.82 10.06
N GLU A 78 -5.01 9.12 9.18
CA GLU A 78 -5.88 10.28 9.24
C GLU A 78 -7.32 9.93 9.69
N ILE A 79 -7.56 8.70 10.16
CA ILE A 79 -8.89 8.22 10.60
C ILE A 79 -9.51 9.19 11.63
N ASP A 80 -8.73 9.57 12.63
CA ASP A 80 -9.20 10.45 13.72
C ASP A 80 -9.60 11.84 13.25
N SER A 81 -9.15 12.28 12.08
CA SER A 81 -9.54 13.57 11.49
C SER A 81 -10.92 13.54 10.83
N ILE A 82 -11.46 12.34 10.56
CA ILE A 82 -12.70 12.13 9.80
C ILE A 82 -13.76 11.46 10.65
N PHE A 83 -13.38 10.49 11.47
CA PHE A 83 -14.29 9.71 12.28
C PHE A 83 -14.15 10.04 13.76
N LYS A 84 -15.29 10.15 14.44
CA LYS A 84 -15.31 10.26 15.90
C LYS A 84 -15.04 8.90 16.54
N ALA A 85 -14.50 8.91 17.75
CA ALA A 85 -14.34 7.68 18.51
C ALA A 85 -15.68 6.92 18.61
N ARG A 86 -15.64 5.60 18.38
CA ARG A 86 -16.80 4.69 18.44
C ARG A 86 -17.91 4.98 17.41
N SER A 87 -17.59 5.61 16.28
CA SER A 87 -18.56 5.88 15.19
C SER A 87 -18.56 4.81 14.10
N LEU A 88 -17.67 3.82 14.16
CA LEU A 88 -17.56 2.72 13.19
C LEU A 88 -17.84 1.40 13.90
N ASP A 89 -18.61 0.53 13.23
CA ASP A 89 -18.88 -0.84 13.68
C ASP A 89 -17.76 -1.78 13.29
N GLY A 90 -17.02 -1.50 12.21
CA GLY A 90 -15.87 -2.28 11.80
C GLY A 90 -14.87 -1.50 10.97
N ILE A 91 -13.59 -1.87 11.13
CA ILE A 91 -12.46 -1.28 10.39
C ILE A 91 -11.62 -2.41 9.82
N LEU A 92 -11.35 -2.36 8.51
CA LEU A 92 -10.51 -3.31 7.80
C LEU A 92 -9.17 -2.68 7.44
N PHE A 93 -8.10 -3.45 7.65
CA PHE A 93 -6.75 -3.16 7.16
C PHE A 93 -6.22 -4.38 6.40
N ASP A 94 -6.07 -4.28 5.09
CA ASP A 94 -5.35 -5.24 4.25
C ASP A 94 -4.00 -4.62 3.87
N LEU A 95 -3.03 -4.73 4.79
CA LEU A 95 -1.75 -4.03 4.69
C LEU A 95 -0.83 -4.74 3.70
N GLY A 96 -0.47 -4.04 2.65
CA GLY A 96 0.45 -4.56 1.63
C GLY A 96 0.38 -3.78 0.33
N THR A 97 1.00 -4.34 -0.69
CA THR A 97 0.95 -3.87 -2.08
C THR A 97 -0.10 -4.65 -2.85
N CYS A 98 -0.80 -4.01 -3.78
CA CYS A 98 -1.67 -4.74 -4.71
C CYS A 98 -0.88 -5.17 -5.97
N SER A 99 -1.40 -6.16 -6.71
CA SER A 99 -0.76 -6.68 -7.92
C SER A 99 -0.47 -5.60 -8.96
N THR A 100 -1.33 -4.60 -9.07
CA THR A 100 -1.15 -3.49 -10.02
C THR A 100 0.09 -2.64 -9.74
N HIS A 101 0.58 -2.58 -8.50
CA HIS A 101 1.85 -1.91 -8.20
C HIS A 101 3.05 -2.64 -8.82
N PHE A 102 2.97 -3.97 -8.94
CA PHE A 102 4.02 -4.78 -9.58
C PHE A 102 3.88 -4.81 -11.10
N ASP A 103 2.63 -4.75 -11.61
CA ASP A 103 2.35 -4.78 -13.05
C ASP A 103 2.75 -3.47 -13.73
N ASP A 104 2.68 -2.34 -13.02
CA ASP A 104 3.11 -1.03 -13.50
C ASP A 104 4.59 -0.78 -13.18
N LYS A 105 5.44 -0.94 -14.20
CA LYS A 105 6.90 -0.73 -14.11
C LYS A 105 7.29 0.67 -13.64
N SER A 106 6.46 1.68 -13.92
CA SER A 106 6.72 3.08 -13.54
C SER A 106 6.65 3.31 -12.03
N ARG A 107 5.98 2.40 -11.29
CA ARG A 107 5.79 2.49 -9.84
C ARG A 107 7.02 2.02 -9.04
N GLY A 108 7.93 1.27 -9.64
CA GLY A 108 9.18 0.84 -9.03
C GLY A 108 9.09 -0.29 -8.00
N PHE A 109 7.96 -1.00 -7.91
CA PHE A 109 7.77 -2.15 -7.04
C PHE A 109 8.23 -3.47 -7.65
N SER A 110 8.38 -3.54 -8.99
CA SER A 110 8.79 -4.76 -9.68
C SER A 110 10.29 -4.99 -9.54
N PHE A 111 10.66 -6.24 -9.24
CA PHE A 111 12.03 -6.74 -9.30
C PHE A 111 12.29 -7.58 -10.57
N GLN A 112 11.27 -7.81 -11.40
CA GLN A 112 11.39 -8.52 -12.68
C GLN A 112 11.65 -7.56 -13.84
N ASP A 113 11.13 -6.35 -13.74
CA ASP A 113 11.19 -5.34 -14.79
C ASP A 113 12.00 -4.13 -14.35
N THR A 114 12.73 -3.53 -15.29
CA THR A 114 13.46 -2.29 -15.07
C THR A 114 12.50 -1.11 -15.12
N GLY A 115 12.42 -0.36 -14.02
CA GLY A 115 11.65 0.88 -13.90
C GLY A 115 12.31 1.85 -12.94
N PRO A 116 11.83 3.10 -12.84
CA PRO A 116 12.33 4.06 -11.86
C PRO A 116 12.13 3.50 -10.43
N LEU A 117 13.10 3.66 -9.57
CA LEU A 117 13.02 3.21 -8.18
C LEU A 117 12.21 4.24 -7.37
N ASP A 118 10.88 4.25 -7.56
CA ASP A 118 9.97 5.19 -6.89
C ASP A 118 9.39 4.60 -5.60
N MET A 119 8.58 3.56 -5.67
CA MET A 119 7.92 2.84 -4.58
C MET A 119 6.98 3.68 -3.69
N ARG A 120 6.55 4.85 -4.14
CA ARG A 120 5.52 5.62 -3.43
C ARG A 120 4.14 5.10 -3.77
N PHE A 121 3.28 4.92 -2.78
CA PHE A 121 1.85 4.70 -3.03
C PHE A 121 1.20 5.97 -3.58
N ASN A 122 1.43 7.12 -2.95
CA ASN A 122 1.04 8.42 -3.49
C ASN A 122 2.24 9.07 -4.17
N PHE A 123 2.31 8.98 -5.50
CA PHE A 123 3.42 9.53 -6.28
C PHE A 123 3.38 11.06 -6.39
N ASN A 124 2.29 11.70 -5.93
CA ASN A 124 2.17 13.17 -5.90
C ASN A 124 2.77 13.79 -4.64
N THR A 125 3.18 12.97 -3.64
CA THR A 125 3.69 13.45 -2.35
C THR A 125 4.97 12.73 -1.93
N GLY A 126 5.77 13.40 -1.10
CA GLY A 126 7.05 12.85 -0.66
C GLY A 126 8.07 12.76 -1.78
N TYR A 127 9.09 11.95 -1.60
CA TYR A 127 10.19 11.72 -2.53
C TYR A 127 10.36 10.22 -2.81
N PRO A 128 10.84 9.84 -4.01
CA PRO A 128 11.00 8.44 -4.40
C PRO A 128 12.09 7.73 -3.58
N VAL A 129 12.02 6.41 -3.52
CA VAL A 129 13.04 5.61 -2.83
C VAL A 129 14.43 5.82 -3.43
N SER A 130 14.54 6.08 -4.73
CA SER A 130 15.82 6.44 -5.36
C SER A 130 16.48 7.67 -4.73
N GLU A 131 15.74 8.70 -4.38
CA GLU A 131 16.29 9.86 -3.66
C GLU A 131 16.72 9.46 -2.24
N TRP A 132 15.86 8.76 -1.51
CA TRP A 132 16.14 8.33 -0.15
C TRP A 132 17.39 7.43 -0.07
N ILE A 133 17.52 6.43 -0.94
CA ILE A 133 18.63 5.47 -0.93
C ILE A 133 19.97 6.13 -1.28
N ASN A 134 19.94 7.19 -2.10
CA ASN A 134 21.15 7.92 -2.49
C ASN A 134 21.60 8.97 -1.45
N THR A 135 20.69 9.44 -0.57
CA THR A 135 20.99 10.54 0.38
C THR A 135 21.06 10.08 1.83
N THR A 136 20.33 9.04 2.21
CA THR A 136 20.27 8.53 3.60
C THR A 136 21.63 8.01 4.08
N ASN A 137 21.95 8.19 5.37
CA ASN A 137 23.18 7.66 5.97
C ASN A 137 23.12 6.13 6.14
N GLU A 138 24.28 5.49 6.27
CA GLU A 138 24.40 4.02 6.35
C GLU A 138 23.63 3.44 7.55
N LYS A 139 23.63 4.13 8.70
CA LYS A 139 22.93 3.66 9.90
C LYS A 139 21.43 3.55 9.68
N ASP A 140 20.82 4.55 9.07
CA ASP A 140 19.37 4.55 8.80
C ASP A 140 19.01 3.52 7.73
N LEU A 141 19.89 3.27 6.73
CA LEU A 141 19.73 2.15 5.79
C LEU A 141 19.72 0.81 6.54
N VAL A 142 20.68 0.57 7.44
CA VAL A 142 20.72 -0.64 8.27
C VAL A 142 19.43 -0.77 9.09
N ASP A 143 18.99 0.30 9.72
CA ASP A 143 17.81 0.30 10.58
C ASP A 143 16.53 -0.07 9.81
N VAL A 144 16.34 0.49 8.62
CA VAL A 144 15.20 0.17 7.76
C VAL A 144 15.24 -1.29 7.29
N LEU A 145 16.37 -1.73 6.75
CA LEU A 145 16.55 -3.10 6.28
C LEU A 145 16.35 -4.13 7.40
N PHE A 146 16.86 -3.86 8.59
CA PHE A 146 16.75 -4.78 9.71
C PHE A 146 15.37 -4.75 10.37
N LYS A 147 14.86 -3.57 10.74
CA LYS A 147 13.62 -3.44 11.52
C LYS A 147 12.37 -3.76 10.70
N TYR A 148 12.34 -3.31 9.45
CA TYR A 148 11.16 -3.47 8.58
C TYR A 148 11.32 -4.60 7.57
N GLY A 149 12.53 -4.80 7.04
CA GLY A 149 12.83 -5.88 6.10
C GLY A 149 13.19 -7.20 6.77
N GLN A 150 13.44 -7.22 8.08
CA GLN A 150 13.95 -8.39 8.83
C GLN A 150 15.21 -9.01 8.20
N GLU A 151 15.98 -8.18 7.48
CA GLU A 151 17.16 -8.62 6.73
C GLU A 151 18.36 -8.81 7.66
N LYS A 152 18.85 -10.05 7.76
CA LYS A 152 19.99 -10.40 8.65
C LYS A 152 21.30 -9.77 8.18
N ASN A 153 21.46 -9.59 6.86
CA ASN A 153 22.65 -9.00 6.25
C ASN A 153 22.56 -7.48 6.08
N ALA A 154 21.62 -6.82 6.77
CA ALA A 154 21.33 -5.39 6.65
C ALA A 154 22.57 -4.49 6.62
N ARG A 155 23.60 -4.79 7.48
CA ARG A 155 24.84 -4.03 7.53
C ARG A 155 25.67 -4.16 6.25
N SER A 156 25.82 -5.38 5.75
CA SER A 156 26.59 -5.64 4.51
C SER A 156 25.91 -4.99 3.31
N ILE A 157 24.59 -5.09 3.24
CA ILE A 157 23.77 -4.50 2.18
C ILE A 157 23.87 -2.98 2.22
N ALA A 158 23.66 -2.36 3.38
CA ALA A 158 23.75 -0.90 3.54
C ALA A 158 25.13 -0.37 3.16
N LYS A 159 26.22 -1.08 3.56
CA LYS A 159 27.57 -0.74 3.18
C LYS A 159 27.78 -0.82 1.65
N ALA A 160 27.29 -1.89 1.02
CA ALA A 160 27.36 -2.05 -0.45
C ALA A 160 26.63 -0.92 -1.18
N ILE A 161 25.43 -0.56 -0.73
CA ILE A 161 24.67 0.59 -1.24
C ILE A 161 25.50 1.89 -1.11
N CYS A 162 26.07 2.15 0.06
CA CYS A 162 26.89 3.35 0.31
C CYS A 162 28.15 3.41 -0.55
N ILE A 163 28.71 2.29 -0.96
CA ILE A 163 29.84 2.23 -1.88
C ILE A 163 29.35 2.48 -3.30
N SER A 164 28.36 1.72 -3.76
CA SER A 164 27.86 1.77 -5.14
C SER A 164 27.34 3.16 -5.53
N ARG A 165 26.58 3.81 -4.65
CA ARG A 165 26.04 5.16 -4.93
C ARG A 165 27.09 6.27 -5.08
N LYS A 166 28.34 6.03 -4.64
CA LYS A 166 29.46 6.96 -4.87
C LYS A 166 29.97 6.90 -6.32
N GLU A 167 29.79 5.73 -6.96
CA GLU A 167 30.24 5.53 -8.35
C GLU A 167 29.14 5.96 -9.34
N SER A 168 27.89 5.58 -9.05
CA SER A 168 26.74 5.98 -9.84
C SER A 168 25.47 6.00 -8.99
N SER A 169 24.56 6.95 -9.29
CA SER A 169 23.28 7.05 -8.62
C SER A 169 22.43 5.79 -8.84
N ILE A 170 21.83 5.28 -7.78
CA ILE A 170 20.90 4.14 -7.83
C ILE A 170 19.53 4.69 -8.21
N ALA A 171 19.09 4.47 -9.46
CA ALA A 171 17.90 5.09 -10.03
C ALA A 171 16.81 4.09 -10.47
N VAL A 172 17.16 2.80 -10.63
CA VAL A 172 16.26 1.79 -11.17
C VAL A 172 16.14 0.57 -10.27
N SER A 173 14.96 -0.07 -10.29
CA SER A 173 14.62 -1.20 -9.42
C SER A 173 15.48 -2.45 -9.65
N TYR A 174 15.89 -2.70 -10.89
CA TYR A 174 16.61 -3.93 -11.26
C TYR A 174 18.10 -3.95 -10.90
N THR A 175 18.78 -2.82 -10.88
CA THR A 175 20.22 -2.74 -10.53
C THR A 175 20.52 -3.16 -9.10
N HIS A 176 19.51 -3.12 -8.23
CA HIS A 176 19.68 -3.42 -6.81
C HIS A 176 19.79 -4.91 -6.50
N LEU A 177 19.19 -5.79 -7.32
CA LEU A 177 19.18 -7.24 -7.11
C LEU A 177 20.46 -7.94 -7.58
N ARG A 178 21.11 -7.43 -8.63
CA ARG A 178 22.37 -8.01 -9.13
C ARG A 178 23.57 -7.86 -8.18
N ALA A 179 23.51 -6.91 -7.25
CA ALA A 179 24.58 -6.73 -6.27
C ALA A 179 24.64 -7.83 -5.19
N HIS A 180 23.67 -8.76 -5.17
CA HIS A 180 23.56 -9.84 -4.17
C HIS A 180 23.75 -11.23 -4.74
N GLU A 181 23.91 -11.38 -6.07
CA GLU A 181 24.15 -12.70 -6.73
C GLU A 181 25.65 -13.03 -6.89
N THR A 182 26.54 -12.20 -6.40
CA THR A 182 27.99 -12.45 -6.31
C THR A 182 28.43 -12.42 -4.85
#